data_89c1376012055802fdb116c3b245eada
#
_entry.id   89c1376012055802fdb116c3b245eada
#
_cell.length_a   1.000
_cell.length_b   1.000
_cell.length_c   1.000
_cell.angle_alpha   90.00
_cell.angle_beta   90.00
_cell.angle_gamma   90.00
#
_symmetry.space_group_name_H-M   'P 1'
#
loop_
_entity.id
_entity.type
_entity.pdbx_description
1 polymer ?
#
loop_
_entity_poly.entity_id
_entity_poly.type
_entity_poly.pdbx_seq_one_letter_code
_entity_poly.pdbx_strand_id
1 'polypeptide(L)'
;MMIANTAMIPPMVKLPVSPINTWADSARDLAVVAVPLDKISDDTMNAIKVATLGDSDSLKVGEPAIAIGNALGYGQSVTTGIVSATGRTIDGFDGEYIQTDAAINPGNSGGALLNANGEVIGINSAKINSSAVEGMGFAIPISDASDVIQNLMNKETRSKVSDEERGYLGIKGYDVSEEGAQMYNMPTGVYVKEVMSGGGAEKAGLTKGSIITGFEGSSISGMSSLQEQLQYYKVGEEVTLTVQIPDKNGEYTEKDIKVTLGKNS
;
A
#
# COMPACT_ATOMS: atom_id res chain seq x y z
N MET A 1 19.03 16.03 -0.44
CA MET A 1 17.77 16.79 -0.61
C MET A 1 16.86 15.92 -1.43
N MET A 2 15.97 15.17 -0.73
CA MET A 2 14.97 14.35 -1.39
C MET A 2 13.93 15.28 -2.01
N ILE A 3 13.76 15.23 -3.30
CA ILE A 3 12.58 15.80 -3.94
C ILE A 3 11.55 14.68 -3.94
N ALA A 4 10.77 14.62 -2.87
CA ALA A 4 9.60 13.79 -2.78
C ALA A 4 8.47 14.47 -3.56
N ASN A 5 8.52 14.35 -4.87
CA ASN A 5 7.43 14.76 -5.73
C ASN A 5 6.80 13.50 -6.28
N THR A 6 5.51 13.37 -6.14
CA THR A 6 4.70 12.35 -6.81
C THR A 6 4.82 12.61 -8.32
N ALA A 7 5.96 12.21 -8.89
CA ALA A 7 6.15 12.28 -10.33
C ALA A 7 5.41 11.08 -10.91
N MET A 8 4.29 11.33 -11.58
CA MET A 8 3.75 10.36 -12.52
C MET A 8 4.76 10.26 -13.65
N ILE A 9 5.58 9.21 -13.62
CA ILE A 9 6.52 8.91 -14.70
C ILE A 9 5.67 8.48 -15.88
N PRO A 10 5.77 9.17 -17.03
CA PRO A 10 5.06 8.73 -18.24
C PRO A 10 5.44 7.26 -18.52
N PRO A 11 4.53 6.42 -19.00
CA PRO A 11 4.76 5.00 -19.22
C PRO A 11 5.87 4.67 -20.24
N MET A 12 6.50 5.66 -20.85
CA MET A 12 7.60 5.48 -21.81
C MET A 12 9.00 5.64 -21.21
N VAL A 13 9.15 6.00 -19.94
CA VAL A 13 10.46 6.02 -19.31
C VAL A 13 10.78 4.61 -18.83
N LYS A 14 11.49 3.86 -19.68
CA LYS A 14 12.08 2.58 -19.30
C LYS A 14 13.23 2.88 -18.34
N LEU A 15 12.95 2.87 -17.04
CA LEU A 15 13.98 3.06 -16.02
C LEU A 15 14.94 1.87 -16.09
N PRO A 16 16.25 2.10 -16.33
CA PRO A 16 17.21 1.01 -16.56
C PRO A 16 17.64 0.31 -15.28
N VAL A 17 16.88 0.37 -14.19
CA VAL A 17 17.41 0.06 -12.86
C VAL A 17 16.55 -0.90 -12.07
N SER A 18 17.20 -1.92 -11.58
CA SER A 18 16.85 -2.67 -10.38
C SER A 18 17.99 -2.42 -9.35
N PRO A 19 17.74 -2.17 -8.07
CA PRO A 19 16.47 -2.14 -7.39
C PRO A 19 15.98 -0.73 -7.10
N ILE A 20 14.79 -0.47 -7.50
CA ILE A 20 13.98 0.62 -7.03
C ILE A 20 13.56 0.23 -5.60
N ASN A 21 13.78 1.09 -4.63
CA ASN A 21 13.19 0.89 -3.33
C ASN A 21 11.69 1.15 -3.47
N THR A 22 10.90 0.14 -3.17
CA THR A 22 9.45 0.21 -3.22
C THR A 22 8.92 0.01 -1.82
N TRP A 23 8.12 0.93 -1.34
CA TRP A 23 7.33 0.78 -0.13
C TRP A 23 5.88 0.59 -0.54
N ALA A 24 5.23 -0.42 -0.02
CA ALA A 24 3.86 -0.76 -0.37
C ALA A 24 2.96 -0.78 0.86
N ASP A 25 1.73 -0.35 0.67
CA ASP A 25 0.60 -0.59 1.53
C ASP A 25 -0.35 -1.52 0.78
N SER A 26 -0.31 -2.80 1.12
CA SER A 26 -1.07 -3.84 0.42
C SER A 26 -2.57 -3.76 0.67
N ALA A 27 -3.00 -3.23 1.81
CA ALA A 27 -4.41 -3.09 2.16
C ALA A 27 -5.08 -2.00 1.32
N ARG A 28 -4.33 -0.93 1.03
CA ARG A 28 -4.82 0.19 0.23
C ARG A 28 -4.40 0.15 -1.25
N ASP A 29 -3.74 -0.93 -1.68
CA ASP A 29 -3.24 -1.10 -3.05
C ASP A 29 -2.35 0.05 -3.54
N LEU A 30 -1.55 0.63 -2.64
CA LEU A 30 -0.67 1.76 -2.90
C LEU A 30 0.80 1.37 -2.78
N ALA A 31 1.64 1.94 -3.63
CA ALA A 31 3.08 1.80 -3.53
C ALA A 31 3.79 3.11 -3.89
N VAL A 32 4.88 3.40 -3.17
CA VAL A 32 5.81 4.49 -3.49
C VAL A 32 7.10 3.89 -4.03
N VAL A 33 7.53 4.41 -5.16
CA VAL A 33 8.75 3.98 -5.85
C VAL A 33 9.78 5.10 -5.77
N ALA A 34 10.96 4.84 -5.19
CA ALA A 34 12.06 5.80 -5.17
C ALA A 34 13.13 5.42 -6.19
N VAL A 35 13.52 6.39 -7.00
CA VAL A 35 14.60 6.24 -7.97
C VAL A 35 15.74 7.17 -7.58
N PRO A 36 16.98 6.66 -7.33
CA PRO A 36 18.13 7.50 -7.05
C PRO A 36 18.39 8.47 -8.19
N LEU A 37 18.65 9.74 -7.89
CA LEU A 37 18.85 10.79 -8.92
C LEU A 37 20.07 10.52 -9.81
N ASP A 38 21.11 9.87 -9.28
CA ASP A 38 22.30 9.47 -10.02
C ASP A 38 22.05 8.37 -11.07
N LYS A 39 20.88 7.75 -11.03
CA LYS A 39 20.40 6.74 -11.99
C LYS A 39 19.48 7.31 -13.07
N ILE A 40 19.13 8.57 -12.99
CA ILE A 40 18.26 9.24 -13.95
C ILE A 40 19.14 10.08 -14.87
N SER A 41 19.02 9.87 -16.20
CA SER A 41 19.76 10.71 -17.17
C SER A 41 19.23 12.15 -17.16
N ASP A 42 20.09 13.10 -17.55
CA ASP A 42 19.73 14.51 -17.64
C ASP A 42 18.51 14.74 -18.57
N ASP A 43 18.46 14.04 -19.69
CA ASP A 43 17.32 14.12 -20.63
C ASP A 43 16.01 13.66 -19.97
N THR A 44 16.07 12.59 -19.19
CA THR A 44 14.91 12.09 -18.44
C THR A 44 14.50 13.08 -17.35
N MET A 45 15.47 13.61 -16.58
CA MET A 45 15.21 14.61 -15.54
C MET A 45 14.54 15.86 -16.12
N ASN A 46 14.99 16.33 -17.28
CA ASN A 46 14.42 17.48 -17.96
C ASN A 46 13.02 17.22 -18.53
N ALA A 47 12.70 15.97 -18.83
CA ALA A 47 11.38 15.56 -19.33
C ALA A 47 10.34 15.32 -18.22
N ILE A 48 10.77 15.04 -16.98
CA ILE A 48 9.86 14.80 -15.86
C ILE A 48 9.13 16.09 -15.49
N LYS A 49 7.81 16.00 -15.45
CA LYS A 49 6.94 17.06 -14.90
C LYS A 49 6.17 16.52 -13.73
N VAL A 50 6.17 17.26 -12.63
CA VAL A 50 5.39 16.91 -11.45
C VAL A 50 3.93 17.24 -11.70
N ALA A 51 3.05 16.26 -11.42
CA ALA A 51 1.62 16.47 -11.51
C ALA A 51 1.13 17.34 -10.34
N THR A 52 0.11 18.15 -10.59
CA THR A 52 -0.60 18.87 -9.53
C THR A 52 -1.60 17.93 -8.89
N LEU A 53 -1.59 17.84 -7.55
CA LEU A 53 -2.61 17.12 -6.82
C LEU A 53 -3.82 18.03 -6.63
N GLY A 54 -5.01 17.49 -6.91
CA GLY A 54 -6.28 18.13 -6.62
C GLY A 54 -6.78 17.77 -5.22
N ASP A 55 -8.01 18.17 -4.92
CA ASP A 55 -8.71 17.89 -3.68
C ASP A 55 -9.87 16.92 -3.99
N SER A 56 -9.69 15.64 -3.61
CA SER A 56 -10.72 14.62 -3.84
C SER A 56 -11.89 14.70 -2.87
N ASP A 57 -11.74 15.39 -1.73
CA ASP A 57 -12.79 15.52 -0.72
C ASP A 57 -13.89 16.51 -1.15
N SER A 58 -13.51 17.43 -2.05
CA SER A 58 -14.44 18.44 -2.59
C SER A 58 -15.19 17.99 -3.85
N LEU A 59 -14.92 16.79 -4.39
CA LEU A 59 -15.49 16.28 -5.62
C LEU A 59 -17.03 16.14 -5.56
N LYS A 60 -17.65 16.47 -6.68
CA LYS A 60 -19.10 16.32 -6.85
C LYS A 60 -19.42 15.35 -7.98
N VAL A 61 -20.47 14.59 -7.76
CA VAL A 61 -21.04 13.72 -8.81
C VAL A 61 -21.39 14.55 -10.04
N GLY A 62 -21.01 14.07 -11.22
CA GLY A 62 -21.17 14.73 -12.49
C GLY A 62 -19.99 15.58 -12.95
N GLU A 63 -18.96 15.78 -12.12
CA GLU A 63 -17.72 16.45 -12.54
C GLU A 63 -16.95 15.60 -13.54
N PRO A 64 -16.27 16.22 -14.54
CA PRO A 64 -15.46 15.49 -15.50
C PRO A 64 -14.34 14.69 -14.83
N ALA A 65 -14.14 13.46 -15.30
CA ALA A 65 -13.07 12.56 -14.87
C ALA A 65 -12.31 12.04 -16.10
N ILE A 66 -10.97 12.13 -16.08
CA ILE A 66 -10.10 11.73 -17.18
C ILE A 66 -9.11 10.72 -16.63
N ALA A 67 -9.20 9.46 -17.06
CA ALA A 67 -8.28 8.41 -16.67
C ALA A 67 -7.15 8.28 -17.68
N ILE A 68 -5.92 8.31 -17.20
CA ILE A 68 -4.70 8.16 -18.00
C ILE A 68 -3.93 6.93 -17.56
N GLY A 69 -3.42 6.17 -18.52
CA GLY A 69 -2.55 5.02 -18.27
C GLY A 69 -1.99 4.43 -19.54
N ASN A 70 -1.43 3.22 -19.44
CA ASN A 70 -0.89 2.47 -20.58
C ASN A 70 -1.66 1.15 -20.70
N ALA A 71 -2.91 1.24 -21.16
CA ALA A 71 -3.79 0.09 -21.28
C ALA A 71 -3.15 -0.99 -22.17
N LEU A 72 -3.02 -2.20 -21.61
CA LEU A 72 -2.47 -3.38 -22.29
C LEU A 72 -1.04 -3.22 -22.83
N GLY A 73 -0.30 -2.18 -22.44
CA GLY A 73 1.07 -1.96 -22.92
C GLY A 73 1.20 -1.39 -24.33
N TYR A 74 0.09 -0.98 -24.95
CA TYR A 74 0.10 -0.40 -26.32
C TYR A 74 0.45 1.08 -26.37
N GLY A 75 0.88 1.66 -25.25
CA GLY A 75 1.21 3.09 -25.15
C GLY A 75 0.20 3.85 -24.29
N GLN A 76 0.41 5.15 -24.19
CA GLN A 76 -0.47 6.02 -23.40
C GLN A 76 -1.90 5.98 -23.96
N SER A 77 -2.84 5.72 -23.07
CA SER A 77 -4.28 5.77 -23.37
C SER A 77 -4.97 6.74 -22.43
N VAL A 78 -6.00 7.40 -22.94
CA VAL A 78 -6.83 8.35 -22.21
C VAL A 78 -8.29 7.94 -22.38
N THR A 79 -9.00 7.78 -21.27
CA THR A 79 -10.45 7.60 -21.28
C THR A 79 -11.11 8.72 -20.49
N THR A 80 -12.33 9.08 -20.86
CA THR A 80 -13.06 10.18 -20.23
C THR A 80 -14.43 9.71 -19.78
N GLY A 81 -14.88 10.30 -18.69
CA GLY A 81 -16.19 10.09 -18.08
C GLY A 81 -16.46 11.16 -17.04
N ILE A 82 -17.23 10.81 -16.06
CA ILE A 82 -17.58 11.69 -14.93
C ILE A 82 -17.31 10.97 -13.61
N VAL A 83 -17.27 11.73 -12.54
CA VAL A 83 -17.41 11.22 -11.16
C VAL A 83 -18.83 10.71 -11.00
N SER A 84 -19.02 9.40 -10.94
CA SER A 84 -20.34 8.77 -10.81
C SER A 84 -20.79 8.68 -9.35
N ALA A 85 -19.85 8.53 -8.41
CA ALA A 85 -20.08 8.57 -6.98
C ALA A 85 -18.77 8.83 -6.23
N THR A 86 -18.86 9.29 -4.98
CA THR A 86 -17.76 9.39 -4.00
C THR A 86 -18.11 8.57 -2.76
N GLY A 87 -17.10 8.26 -1.93
CA GLY A 87 -17.31 7.55 -0.67
C GLY A 87 -17.83 6.12 -0.85
N ARG A 88 -17.42 5.41 -1.92
CA ARG A 88 -17.82 4.02 -2.15
C ARG A 88 -16.95 3.07 -1.36
N THR A 89 -17.55 2.33 -0.45
CA THR A 89 -16.93 1.15 0.18
C THR A 89 -17.14 -0.08 -0.69
N ILE A 90 -16.12 -0.94 -0.78
CA ILE A 90 -16.12 -2.12 -1.65
C ILE A 90 -15.65 -3.30 -0.83
N ASP A 91 -16.43 -4.38 -0.84
CA ASP A 91 -16.13 -5.59 -0.08
C ASP A 91 -14.74 -6.14 -0.45
N GLY A 92 -13.93 -6.44 0.56
CA GLY A 92 -12.57 -6.95 0.39
C GLY A 92 -11.50 -5.89 0.09
N PHE A 93 -11.82 -4.60 0.19
CA PHE A 93 -10.89 -3.50 0.02
C PHE A 93 -11.07 -2.45 1.11
N ASP A 94 -9.95 -2.01 1.69
CA ASP A 94 -9.97 -0.98 2.73
C ASP A 94 -10.07 0.42 2.13
N GLY A 95 -10.89 1.27 2.77
CA GLY A 95 -11.05 2.67 2.41
C GLY A 95 -12.27 2.96 1.55
N GLU A 96 -12.36 4.22 1.13
CA GLU A 96 -13.40 4.73 0.25
C GLU A 96 -12.84 4.97 -1.15
N TYR A 97 -13.71 4.91 -2.16
CA TYR A 97 -13.31 5.00 -3.57
C TYR A 97 -14.15 6.02 -4.32
N ILE A 98 -13.52 6.63 -5.33
CA ILE A 98 -14.21 7.40 -6.37
C ILE A 98 -14.71 6.40 -7.40
N GLN A 99 -16.01 6.43 -7.70
CA GLN A 99 -16.59 5.70 -8.84
C GLN A 99 -16.64 6.61 -10.07
N THR A 100 -16.28 6.08 -11.23
CA THR A 100 -16.34 6.79 -12.51
C THR A 100 -16.86 5.85 -13.61
N ASP A 101 -17.47 6.40 -14.64
CA ASP A 101 -17.80 5.69 -15.88
C ASP A 101 -16.69 5.80 -16.95
N ALA A 102 -15.62 6.55 -16.67
CA ALA A 102 -14.40 6.46 -17.45
C ALA A 102 -13.88 5.03 -17.44
N ALA A 103 -13.52 4.47 -18.59
CA ALA A 103 -13.09 3.08 -18.68
C ALA A 103 -11.78 2.85 -17.93
N ILE A 104 -11.86 2.10 -16.83
CA ILE A 104 -10.71 1.62 -16.04
C ILE A 104 -10.49 0.15 -16.39
N ASN A 105 -9.32 -0.16 -16.94
CA ASN A 105 -8.97 -1.49 -17.43
C ASN A 105 -7.55 -1.87 -17.00
N PRO A 106 -7.17 -3.16 -17.05
CA PRO A 106 -5.78 -3.56 -16.89
C PRO A 106 -4.85 -2.74 -17.80
N GLY A 107 -3.84 -2.09 -17.19
CA GLY A 107 -2.88 -1.21 -17.85
C GLY A 107 -3.08 0.28 -17.58
N ASN A 108 -4.27 0.79 -17.26
CA ASN A 108 -4.39 2.13 -16.68
C ASN A 108 -4.50 2.12 -15.14
N SER A 109 -4.57 0.95 -14.52
CA SER A 109 -4.42 0.76 -13.07
C SER A 109 -3.07 1.28 -12.59
N GLY A 110 -3.06 2.03 -11.49
CA GLY A 110 -1.89 2.78 -11.01
C GLY A 110 -1.67 4.12 -11.73
N GLY A 111 -2.40 4.39 -12.81
CA GLY A 111 -2.41 5.67 -13.50
C GLY A 111 -3.30 6.70 -12.80
N ALA A 112 -3.29 7.94 -13.31
CA ALA A 112 -4.06 9.02 -12.74
C ALA A 112 -5.52 9.03 -13.17
N LEU A 113 -6.39 9.41 -12.24
CA LEU A 113 -7.67 10.02 -12.53
C LEU A 113 -7.52 11.55 -12.35
N LEU A 114 -7.81 12.33 -13.39
CA LEU A 114 -7.68 13.78 -13.40
C LEU A 114 -9.06 14.45 -13.46
N ASN A 115 -9.13 15.66 -12.90
CA ASN A 115 -10.27 16.56 -13.12
C ASN A 115 -10.11 17.36 -14.44
N ALA A 116 -11.06 18.24 -14.73
CA ALA A 116 -11.03 19.09 -15.92
C ALA A 116 -9.86 20.10 -15.96
N ASN A 117 -9.25 20.39 -14.81
CA ASN A 117 -8.08 21.28 -14.72
C ASN A 117 -6.75 20.53 -14.95
N GLY A 118 -6.79 19.19 -15.10
CA GLY A 118 -5.60 18.36 -15.19
C GLY A 118 -4.94 18.04 -13.85
N GLU A 119 -5.64 18.26 -12.74
CA GLU A 119 -5.18 17.91 -11.40
C GLU A 119 -5.54 16.47 -11.06
N VAL A 120 -4.64 15.77 -10.36
CA VAL A 120 -4.85 14.37 -9.94
C VAL A 120 -5.85 14.34 -8.81
N ILE A 121 -7.01 13.72 -9.02
CA ILE A 121 -8.06 13.52 -8.03
C ILE A 121 -8.11 12.09 -7.50
N GLY A 122 -7.43 11.15 -8.17
CA GLY A 122 -7.37 9.76 -7.73
C GLY A 122 -6.34 8.94 -8.47
N ILE A 123 -6.11 7.72 -7.97
CA ILE A 123 -5.26 6.69 -8.58
C ILE A 123 -6.17 5.57 -9.07
N ASN A 124 -6.15 5.28 -10.38
CA ASN A 124 -7.01 4.26 -10.99
C ASN A 124 -6.72 2.87 -10.41
N SER A 125 -7.73 2.10 -10.08
CA SER A 125 -7.60 0.72 -9.61
C SER A 125 -8.46 -0.23 -10.45
N ALA A 126 -7.84 -1.04 -11.29
CA ALA A 126 -8.52 -2.08 -12.06
C ALA A 126 -8.76 -3.36 -11.25
N LYS A 127 -8.12 -3.52 -10.08
CA LYS A 127 -8.28 -4.68 -9.19
C LYS A 127 -9.70 -4.79 -8.64
N ILE A 128 -10.37 -3.66 -8.50
CA ILE A 128 -11.72 -3.52 -7.96
C ILE A 128 -12.80 -3.80 -9.02
N ASN A 129 -12.43 -3.87 -10.30
CA ASN A 129 -13.41 -4.14 -11.34
C ASN A 129 -13.96 -5.56 -11.23
N SER A 130 -15.16 -5.68 -10.69
CA SER A 130 -15.97 -6.89 -10.81
C SER A 130 -16.27 -7.12 -12.28
N SER A 131 -15.89 -8.28 -12.81
CA SER A 131 -16.19 -8.71 -14.19
C SER A 131 -17.69 -8.80 -14.52
N ALA A 132 -18.56 -8.44 -13.58
CA ALA A 132 -20.00 -8.55 -13.67
C ALA A 132 -20.71 -7.23 -14.03
N VAL A 133 -20.04 -6.07 -14.00
CA VAL A 133 -20.71 -4.78 -14.23
C VAL A 133 -19.86 -3.90 -15.16
N GLU A 134 -20.28 -3.80 -16.42
CA GLU A 134 -19.72 -2.86 -17.39
C GLU A 134 -20.04 -1.41 -16.99
N GLY A 135 -19.09 -0.49 -17.22
CA GLY A 135 -19.30 0.96 -17.01
C GLY A 135 -19.08 1.45 -15.57
N MET A 136 -18.50 0.63 -14.70
CA MET A 136 -18.05 1.09 -13.37
C MET A 136 -16.54 0.93 -13.24
N GLY A 137 -15.85 2.05 -13.14
CA GLY A 137 -14.44 2.13 -12.78
C GLY A 137 -14.27 2.72 -11.38
N PHE A 138 -13.16 2.40 -10.74
CA PHE A 138 -12.84 2.89 -9.40
C PHE A 138 -11.46 3.50 -9.34
N ALA A 139 -11.31 4.52 -8.49
CA ALA A 139 -10.03 5.13 -8.18
C ALA A 139 -9.92 5.39 -6.67
N ILE A 140 -8.71 5.25 -6.14
CA ILE A 140 -8.37 5.61 -4.76
C ILE A 140 -8.32 7.14 -4.70
N PRO A 141 -9.07 7.81 -3.79
CA PRO A 141 -9.03 9.25 -3.65
C PRO A 141 -7.63 9.76 -3.34
N ILE A 142 -7.21 10.86 -3.98
CA ILE A 142 -5.86 11.37 -3.79
C ILE A 142 -5.63 11.96 -2.39
N SER A 143 -6.68 12.52 -1.76
CA SER A 143 -6.61 13.02 -0.39
C SER A 143 -6.31 11.88 0.60
N ASP A 144 -6.99 10.74 0.49
CA ASP A 144 -6.76 9.56 1.32
C ASP A 144 -5.38 8.93 1.03
N ALA A 145 -4.97 8.91 -0.24
CA ALA A 145 -3.67 8.40 -0.63
C ALA A 145 -2.51 9.27 -0.11
N SER A 146 -2.73 10.57 0.08
CA SER A 146 -1.67 11.52 0.44
C SER A 146 -0.99 11.19 1.76
N ASP A 147 -1.74 10.81 2.79
CA ASP A 147 -1.19 10.45 4.09
C ASP A 147 -0.34 9.16 4.01
N VAL A 148 -0.84 8.16 3.28
CA VAL A 148 -0.11 6.91 3.02
C VAL A 148 1.17 7.20 2.24
N ILE A 149 1.08 7.99 1.16
CA ILE A 149 2.22 8.37 0.35
C ILE A 149 3.26 9.11 1.19
N GLN A 150 2.86 10.07 2.03
CA GLN A 150 3.78 10.80 2.91
C GLN A 150 4.45 9.88 3.93
N ASN A 151 3.70 8.98 4.54
CA ASN A 151 4.24 8.00 5.47
C ASN A 151 5.26 7.08 4.77
N LEU A 152 4.94 6.58 3.58
CA LEU A 152 5.83 5.73 2.80
C LEU A 152 7.09 6.49 2.32
N MET A 153 6.95 7.77 1.95
CA MET A 153 8.07 8.62 1.54
C MET A 153 9.04 8.97 2.67
N ASN A 154 8.53 9.09 3.89
CA ASN A 154 9.35 9.38 5.07
C ASN A 154 10.07 8.15 5.62
N LYS A 155 9.77 6.94 5.10
CA LYS A 155 10.50 5.74 5.48
C LYS A 155 11.93 5.79 4.95
N GLU A 156 12.88 5.46 5.83
CA GLU A 156 14.27 5.32 5.42
C GLU A 156 14.40 4.30 4.29
N THR A 157 15.18 4.66 3.27
CA THR A 157 15.56 3.75 2.20
C THR A 157 16.44 2.65 2.77
N ARG A 158 15.90 1.44 2.91
CA ARG A 158 16.62 0.29 3.44
C ARG A 158 17.02 -0.66 2.33
N SER A 159 18.24 -1.19 2.39
CA SER A 159 18.67 -2.30 1.55
C SER A 159 18.32 -3.62 2.23
N LYS A 160 18.02 -4.65 1.43
CA LYS A 160 17.85 -5.99 1.99
C LYS A 160 19.10 -6.41 2.74
N VAL A 161 18.90 -6.95 3.93
CA VAL A 161 19.99 -7.48 4.75
C VAL A 161 20.26 -8.94 4.39
N SER A 162 21.48 -9.41 4.64
CA SER A 162 21.80 -10.83 4.43
C SER A 162 20.98 -11.73 5.36
N ASP A 163 20.78 -12.97 4.98
CA ASP A 163 20.02 -13.93 5.80
C ASP A 163 20.62 -14.11 7.20
N GLU A 164 21.95 -13.97 7.32
CA GLU A 164 22.69 -14.09 8.59
C GLU A 164 22.46 -12.91 9.54
N GLU A 165 22.23 -11.72 8.98
CA GLU A 165 21.99 -10.49 9.74
C GLU A 165 20.50 -10.21 9.97
N ARG A 166 19.61 -10.96 9.30
CA ARG A 166 18.17 -10.72 9.33
C ARG A 166 17.60 -10.87 10.74
N GLY A 167 16.80 -9.89 11.13
CA GLY A 167 16.06 -9.91 12.38
C GLY A 167 14.78 -10.75 12.30
N TYR A 168 14.43 -11.39 13.41
CA TYR A 168 13.24 -12.22 13.56
C TYR A 168 12.41 -11.78 14.75
N LEU A 169 11.09 -11.87 14.63
CA LEU A 169 10.17 -11.57 15.72
C LEU A 169 10.16 -12.68 16.79
N GLY A 170 10.39 -13.93 16.38
CA GLY A 170 10.27 -15.10 17.25
C GLY A 170 8.81 -15.52 17.44
N ILE A 171 8.07 -15.65 16.36
CA ILE A 171 6.69 -16.15 16.34
C ILE A 171 6.50 -17.25 15.33
N LYS A 172 5.47 -18.08 15.56
CA LYS A 172 4.84 -18.91 14.53
C LYS A 172 3.41 -18.40 14.32
N GLY A 173 3.04 -18.14 13.09
CA GLY A 173 1.74 -17.63 12.73
C GLY A 173 1.21 -18.24 11.43
N TYR A 174 0.00 -17.89 11.11
CA TYR A 174 -0.63 -18.19 9.83
C TYR A 174 -1.55 -17.03 9.43
N ASP A 175 -1.86 -16.97 8.16
CA ASP A 175 -2.68 -15.92 7.60
C ASP A 175 -4.13 -16.07 8.06
N VAL A 176 -4.76 -14.96 8.43
CA VAL A 176 -6.20 -14.87 8.58
C VAL A 176 -6.77 -14.45 7.25
N SER A 177 -7.41 -15.39 6.53
CA SER A 177 -8.09 -15.07 5.27
C SER A 177 -9.32 -14.19 5.52
N GLU A 178 -9.80 -13.50 4.49
CA GLU A 178 -11.03 -12.70 4.57
C GLU A 178 -12.25 -13.56 5.00
N GLU A 179 -12.35 -14.77 4.49
CA GLU A 179 -13.41 -15.73 4.88
C GLU A 179 -13.29 -16.10 6.37
N GLY A 180 -12.06 -16.34 6.84
CA GLY A 180 -11.79 -16.62 8.26
C GLY A 180 -12.08 -15.41 9.15
N ALA A 181 -11.71 -14.23 8.70
CA ALA A 181 -11.98 -12.97 9.39
C ALA A 181 -13.48 -12.76 9.60
N GLN A 182 -14.29 -12.94 8.55
CA GLN A 182 -15.75 -12.82 8.62
C GLN A 182 -16.37 -13.91 9.49
N MET A 183 -15.93 -15.18 9.34
CA MET A 183 -16.49 -16.32 10.08
C MET A 183 -16.27 -16.21 11.58
N TYR A 184 -15.11 -15.72 12.00
CA TYR A 184 -14.71 -15.68 13.41
C TYR A 184 -14.73 -14.26 14.00
N ASN A 185 -15.24 -13.27 13.27
CA ASN A 185 -15.27 -11.86 13.66
C ASN A 185 -13.90 -11.37 14.16
N MET A 186 -12.86 -11.59 13.35
CA MET A 186 -11.48 -11.23 13.68
C MET A 186 -10.85 -10.39 12.55
N PRO A 187 -9.85 -9.55 12.83
CA PRO A 187 -9.12 -8.80 11.79
C PRO A 187 -8.38 -9.74 10.84
N THR A 188 -8.18 -9.30 9.59
CA THR A 188 -7.22 -9.91 8.66
C THR A 188 -5.78 -9.61 9.11
N GLY A 189 -4.82 -10.46 8.73
CA GLY A 189 -3.41 -10.30 9.09
C GLY A 189 -2.74 -11.59 9.49
N VAL A 190 -1.73 -11.52 10.36
CA VAL A 190 -1.00 -12.69 10.87
C VAL A 190 -1.49 -13.08 12.26
N TYR A 191 -2.22 -14.17 12.38
CA TYR A 191 -2.59 -14.75 13.66
C TYR A 191 -1.37 -15.38 14.34
N VAL A 192 -1.06 -14.95 15.55
CA VAL A 192 0.05 -15.48 16.36
C VAL A 192 -0.39 -16.78 17.05
N LYS A 193 0.08 -17.91 16.50
CA LYS A 193 -0.18 -19.25 17.04
C LYS A 193 0.70 -19.55 18.25
N GLU A 194 1.97 -19.13 18.17
CA GLU A 194 3.00 -19.41 19.19
C GLU A 194 3.99 -18.25 19.24
N VAL A 195 4.37 -17.87 20.44
CA VAL A 195 5.47 -16.92 20.69
C VAL A 195 6.64 -17.71 21.25
N MET A 196 7.80 -17.59 20.60
CA MET A 196 9.00 -18.36 20.97
C MET A 196 9.67 -17.75 22.20
N SER A 197 10.02 -18.62 23.15
CA SER A 197 10.68 -18.17 24.39
C SER A 197 12.05 -17.52 24.13
N GLY A 198 12.29 -16.39 24.80
CA GLY A 198 13.49 -15.58 24.61
C GLY A 198 13.46 -14.70 23.37
N GLY A 199 12.43 -14.82 22.52
CA GLY A 199 12.26 -14.01 21.31
C GLY A 199 11.92 -12.55 21.57
N GLY A 200 12.06 -11.70 20.53
CA GLY A 200 11.71 -10.29 20.64
C GLY A 200 10.22 -10.06 20.93
N ALA A 201 9.36 -10.84 20.30
CA ALA A 201 7.92 -10.76 20.47
C ALA A 201 7.50 -11.10 21.93
N GLU A 202 8.09 -12.11 22.56
CA GLU A 202 7.83 -12.44 23.97
C GLU A 202 8.20 -11.28 24.90
N LYS A 203 9.39 -10.72 24.72
CA LYS A 203 9.89 -9.59 25.52
C LYS A 203 9.03 -8.34 25.36
N ALA A 204 8.44 -8.15 24.18
CA ALA A 204 7.51 -7.06 23.87
C ALA A 204 6.09 -7.30 24.41
N GLY A 205 5.82 -8.48 24.97
CA GLY A 205 4.51 -8.82 25.52
C GLY A 205 3.48 -9.28 24.49
N LEU A 206 3.92 -9.65 23.29
CA LEU A 206 3.03 -10.26 22.30
C LEU A 206 2.59 -11.64 22.81
N THR A 207 1.31 -11.96 22.65
CA THR A 207 0.73 -13.20 23.15
C THR A 207 0.10 -14.02 22.02
N LYS A 208 -0.04 -15.32 22.25
CA LYS A 208 -0.85 -16.20 21.41
C LYS A 208 -2.27 -15.65 21.30
N GLY A 209 -2.83 -15.65 20.09
CA GLY A 209 -4.18 -15.14 19.80
C GLY A 209 -4.19 -13.70 19.32
N SER A 210 -3.10 -12.95 19.47
CA SER A 210 -2.96 -11.64 18.83
C SER A 210 -2.90 -11.77 17.31
N ILE A 211 -3.31 -10.73 16.60
CA ILE A 211 -3.20 -10.64 15.15
C ILE A 211 -2.31 -9.45 14.81
N ILE A 212 -1.25 -9.67 14.05
CA ILE A 212 -0.40 -8.59 13.53
C ILE A 212 -1.05 -8.07 12.27
N THR A 213 -1.44 -6.78 12.30
CA THR A 213 -2.10 -6.08 11.20
C THR A 213 -1.22 -4.99 10.59
N GLY A 214 -0.10 -4.62 11.27
CA GLY A 214 0.81 -3.61 10.79
C GLY A 214 2.26 -3.83 11.20
N PHE A 215 3.18 -3.31 10.39
CA PHE A 215 4.63 -3.30 10.62
C PHE A 215 5.19 -1.96 10.16
N GLU A 216 5.79 -1.18 11.09
CA GLU A 216 6.36 0.15 10.79
C GLU A 216 5.37 1.06 10.03
N GLY A 217 4.09 1.05 10.44
CA GLY A 217 3.01 1.81 9.82
C GLY A 217 2.59 1.33 8.41
N SER A 218 3.07 0.18 7.95
CA SER A 218 2.56 -0.50 6.75
C SER A 218 1.60 -1.62 7.15
N SER A 219 0.51 -1.77 6.43
CA SER A 219 -0.45 -2.85 6.65
C SER A 219 0.16 -4.22 6.34
N ILE A 220 -0.16 -5.21 7.15
CA ILE A 220 0.26 -6.60 7.02
C ILE A 220 -0.96 -7.47 6.73
N SER A 221 -1.05 -7.98 5.51
CA SER A 221 -2.13 -8.86 5.08
C SER A 221 -1.90 -10.36 5.39
N GLY A 222 -0.65 -10.75 5.71
CA GLY A 222 -0.29 -12.15 6.00
C GLY A 222 1.20 -12.35 6.22
N MET A 223 1.60 -13.61 6.41
CA MET A 223 3.00 -13.98 6.69
C MET A 223 3.97 -13.57 5.60
N SER A 224 3.55 -13.67 4.32
CA SER A 224 4.40 -13.26 3.19
C SER A 224 4.74 -11.78 3.26
N SER A 225 3.76 -10.89 3.48
CA SER A 225 3.98 -9.45 3.59
C SER A 225 4.84 -9.10 4.81
N LEU A 226 4.63 -9.77 5.95
CA LEU A 226 5.45 -9.59 7.14
C LEU A 226 6.91 -10.03 6.89
N GLN A 227 7.12 -11.17 6.25
CA GLN A 227 8.47 -11.66 5.92
C GLN A 227 9.18 -10.75 4.91
N GLU A 228 8.47 -10.21 3.94
CA GLU A 228 9.02 -9.24 2.99
C GLU A 228 9.52 -7.98 3.70
N GLN A 229 8.76 -7.45 4.66
CA GLN A 229 9.21 -6.30 5.46
C GLN A 229 10.45 -6.63 6.29
N LEU A 230 10.47 -7.76 6.96
CA LEU A 230 11.59 -8.19 7.82
C LEU A 230 12.91 -8.39 7.06
N GLN A 231 12.89 -8.58 5.73
CA GLN A 231 14.13 -8.67 4.93
C GLN A 231 15.00 -7.41 4.97
N TYR A 232 14.48 -6.29 5.43
CA TYR A 232 15.17 -5.00 5.46
C TYR A 232 15.64 -4.61 6.88
N TYR A 233 15.47 -5.50 7.88
CA TYR A 233 15.77 -5.20 9.27
C TYR A 233 16.76 -6.21 9.86
N LYS A 234 17.73 -5.68 10.64
CA LYS A 234 18.78 -6.49 11.27
C LYS A 234 18.36 -6.97 12.65
N VAL A 235 19.05 -7.98 13.11
CA VAL A 235 19.05 -8.39 14.53
C VAL A 235 19.40 -7.19 15.40
N GLY A 236 18.64 -6.99 16.48
CA GLY A 236 18.82 -5.91 17.44
C GLY A 236 18.12 -4.60 17.11
N GLU A 237 17.56 -4.45 15.89
CA GLU A 237 16.74 -3.27 15.58
C GLU A 237 15.38 -3.35 16.30
N GLU A 238 14.92 -2.19 16.76
CA GLU A 238 13.57 -2.03 17.31
C GLU A 238 12.60 -1.67 16.17
N VAL A 239 11.48 -2.38 16.11
CA VAL A 239 10.42 -2.17 15.14
C VAL A 239 9.08 -2.01 15.85
N THR A 240 8.16 -1.28 15.24
CA THR A 240 6.79 -1.10 15.75
C THR A 240 5.86 -2.07 15.01
N LEU A 241 5.11 -2.87 15.76
CA LEU A 241 4.02 -3.69 15.25
C LEU A 241 2.70 -3.09 15.66
N THR A 242 1.78 -2.94 14.72
CA THR A 242 0.36 -2.74 15.02
C THR A 242 -0.28 -4.11 15.21
N VAL A 243 -0.85 -4.35 16.37
CA VAL A 243 -1.41 -5.64 16.74
C VAL A 243 -2.85 -5.50 17.25
N GLN A 244 -3.66 -6.46 16.92
CA GLN A 244 -5.00 -6.61 17.46
C GLN A 244 -4.97 -7.68 18.57
N ILE A 245 -5.31 -7.30 19.78
CA ILE A 245 -5.24 -8.18 20.97
C ILE A 245 -6.67 -8.53 21.38
N PRO A 246 -7.04 -9.83 21.43
CA PRO A 246 -8.36 -10.23 21.87
C PRO A 246 -8.52 -10.04 23.38
N ASP A 247 -9.65 -9.55 23.80
CA ASP A 247 -10.06 -9.52 25.20
C ASP A 247 -10.68 -10.87 25.62
N LYS A 248 -11.19 -10.93 26.86
CA LYS A 248 -11.84 -12.14 27.40
C LYS A 248 -13.17 -12.50 26.70
N ASN A 249 -13.77 -11.54 26.00
CA ASN A 249 -15.01 -11.72 25.26
C ASN A 249 -14.75 -12.07 23.78
N GLY A 250 -13.49 -12.02 23.33
CA GLY A 250 -13.09 -12.22 21.95
C GLY A 250 -13.15 -10.97 21.09
N GLU A 251 -13.34 -9.79 21.71
CA GLU A 251 -13.26 -8.51 21.01
C GLU A 251 -11.79 -8.09 20.85
N TYR A 252 -11.45 -7.59 19.66
CA TYR A 252 -10.08 -7.18 19.33
C TYR A 252 -9.88 -5.69 19.60
N THR A 253 -8.76 -5.36 20.23
CA THR A 253 -8.34 -3.96 20.48
C THR A 253 -6.98 -3.73 19.84
N GLU A 254 -6.88 -2.66 19.06
CA GLU A 254 -5.65 -2.26 18.39
C GLU A 254 -4.65 -1.66 19.37
N LYS A 255 -3.39 -2.03 19.20
CA LYS A 255 -2.29 -1.51 19.99
C LYS A 255 -0.99 -1.57 19.20
N ASP A 256 -0.19 -0.49 19.30
CA ASP A 256 1.19 -0.51 18.84
C ASP A 256 2.11 -1.03 19.93
N ILE A 257 2.99 -1.97 19.54
CA ILE A 257 4.02 -2.53 20.41
C ILE A 257 5.40 -2.42 19.75
N LYS A 258 6.42 -2.09 20.54
CA LYS A 258 7.81 -2.06 20.10
C LYS A 258 8.48 -3.39 20.36
N VAL A 259 9.08 -3.94 19.33
CA VAL A 259 9.73 -5.26 19.37
C VAL A 259 11.17 -5.14 18.92
N THR A 260 12.11 -5.57 19.77
CA THR A 260 13.52 -5.72 19.36
C THR A 260 13.69 -7.06 18.66
N LEU A 261 14.13 -7.02 17.40
CA LEU A 261 14.32 -8.22 16.58
C LEU A 261 15.46 -9.10 17.11
N GLY A 262 15.18 -10.38 17.24
CA GLY A 262 16.14 -11.40 17.67
C GLY A 262 16.79 -12.13 16.50
N LYS A 263 17.68 -13.11 16.84
CA LYS A 263 18.20 -14.07 15.85
C LYS A 263 17.19 -15.18 15.60
N ASN A 264 17.28 -15.78 14.42
CA ASN A 264 16.60 -17.05 14.16
C ASN A 264 17.22 -18.12 15.07
N SER A 265 16.44 -18.73 15.93
CA SER A 265 16.87 -19.78 16.85
C SER A 265 16.53 -21.17 16.34
#